data_b7d7e94f58c67a45401285d65d75a2ae
#
_entry.id   b7d7e94f58c67a45401285d65d75a2ae
#
_cell.length_a   1.000
_cell.length_b   1.000
_cell.length_c   1.000
_cell.angle_alpha   90.00
_cell.angle_beta   90.00
_cell.angle_gamma   90.00
#
_symmetry.space_group_name_H-M   'P 1'
#
loop_
_entity.id
_entity.type
_entity.pdbx_description
1 polymer ?
#
loop_
_entity_poly.entity_id
_entity_poly.type
_entity_poly.pdbx_seq_one_letter_code
_entity_poly.pdbx_strand_id
1 'polypeptide(L)'
;MFTTALGLMVATLPSCLKDDKANFSGSPAARLDEAVKVNKQILESAPNGWSLGYYAGRNYSGPGFTLTLKFKDGKAYIMGDNKDATTVGVSEYDIVKDQGVVLTFPTYNSVIHELAGASQGYPEGLQGDYEFAILEANANFIRLRGKKWKNEMILTPIKNQTQEEFMQKVLTIREGMTTNNYHFILGKDTLSAGEVNVDTRRLTAKINNVSYDLAYNLTDTGLNLSSPIKIGSKEYSSFTWNEADKSFNNGELSIRLYIPKSHKSIDFWANKTWILQMDNPPGVRKRLVTTLHLTAKPGSNTLEGELTFLDKKYKIGAIPYDPSTGTISLIGQPIPDARYANGIAFIPVGEGQGSPTLLDKQADNHRLTFTWNEEENRAVATGTQLSDGTVYGFVGIAFGQNGPIMDSHNKPISPIYMTNIQGMKIK
;
A
#
# COMPACT_ATOMS: atom_id res chain seq x y z
N MET A 1 -30.79 -28.83 -79.74
CA MET A 1 -31.72 -29.32 -78.77
C MET A 1 -31.00 -30.39 -77.93
N PHE A 2 -30.28 -30.05 -76.91
CA PHE A 2 -29.65 -31.00 -76.03
C PHE A 2 -29.97 -30.58 -74.57
N THR A 3 -30.78 -31.40 -73.97
CA THR A 3 -31.17 -31.31 -72.57
C THR A 3 -30.14 -32.04 -71.72
N THR A 4 -29.37 -31.33 -70.91
CA THR A 4 -28.45 -31.91 -69.90
C THR A 4 -29.16 -31.98 -68.52
N ALA A 5 -29.42 -33.18 -68.06
CA ALA A 5 -29.93 -33.48 -66.77
C ALA A 5 -28.80 -33.35 -65.72
N LEU A 6 -29.00 -32.46 -64.75
CA LEU A 6 -28.09 -32.28 -63.62
C LEU A 6 -28.49 -33.25 -62.48
N GLY A 7 -27.73 -34.33 -62.33
CA GLY A 7 -27.90 -35.30 -61.23
C GLY A 7 -27.39 -34.74 -59.91
N LEU A 8 -28.28 -34.59 -58.93
CA LEU A 8 -27.98 -34.20 -57.57
C LEU A 8 -27.40 -35.40 -56.80
N MET A 9 -26.09 -35.41 -56.61
CA MET A 9 -25.38 -36.42 -55.79
C MET A 9 -25.45 -36.06 -54.35
N VAL A 10 -26.34 -36.66 -53.56
CA VAL A 10 -26.41 -36.55 -52.13
C VAL A 10 -25.28 -37.38 -51.52
N ALA A 11 -24.19 -36.73 -51.12
CA ALA A 11 -23.13 -37.35 -50.34
C ALA A 11 -23.59 -37.49 -48.88
N THR A 12 -23.97 -38.67 -48.46
CA THR A 12 -24.13 -39.03 -47.06
C THR A 12 -22.76 -39.15 -46.44
N LEU A 13 -22.34 -38.11 -45.70
CA LEU A 13 -21.17 -38.17 -44.82
C LEU A 13 -21.53 -39.08 -43.62
N PRO A 14 -20.85 -40.19 -43.40
CA PRO A 14 -20.98 -40.89 -42.12
C PRO A 14 -20.35 -40.02 -41.07
N SER A 15 -21.15 -39.42 -40.17
CA SER A 15 -20.72 -38.85 -38.92
C SER A 15 -20.11 -39.96 -38.07
N CYS A 16 -18.81 -40.16 -38.19
CA CYS A 16 -18.05 -40.91 -37.18
C CYS A 16 -18.06 -40.07 -35.91
N LEU A 17 -19.11 -40.18 -35.11
CA LEU A 17 -19.04 -40.00 -33.65
C LEU A 17 -18.13 -41.13 -33.16
N LYS A 18 -16.80 -40.95 -33.26
CA LYS A 18 -15.91 -41.63 -32.34
C LYS A 18 -16.24 -41.06 -30.97
N ASP A 19 -16.98 -41.80 -30.17
CA ASP A 19 -16.90 -41.72 -28.72
C ASP A 19 -15.44 -41.95 -28.35
N ASP A 20 -14.67 -40.88 -28.29
CA ASP A 20 -13.47 -40.85 -27.49
C ASP A 20 -13.95 -41.12 -26.04
N LYS A 21 -14.02 -42.40 -25.70
CA LYS A 21 -14.07 -42.83 -24.33
C LYS A 21 -12.81 -42.29 -23.71
N ALA A 22 -12.90 -41.02 -23.23
CA ALA A 22 -11.87 -40.46 -22.38
C ALA A 22 -11.59 -41.51 -21.30
N ASN A 23 -10.34 -41.98 -21.24
CA ASN A 23 -9.83 -42.95 -20.26
C ASN A 23 -9.87 -42.42 -18.83
N PHE A 24 -10.97 -41.77 -18.45
CA PHE A 24 -11.22 -41.24 -17.10
C PHE A 24 -12.13 -42.21 -16.36
N SER A 25 -11.59 -42.80 -15.31
CA SER A 25 -12.41 -43.64 -14.39
C SER A 25 -13.40 -42.73 -13.64
N GLY A 26 -14.70 -43.05 -13.74
CA GLY A 26 -15.78 -42.39 -13.02
C GLY A 26 -16.48 -41.22 -13.75
N SER A 27 -17.67 -40.87 -13.25
CA SER A 27 -18.45 -39.73 -13.75
C SER A 27 -17.77 -38.40 -13.43
N PRO A 28 -18.08 -37.32 -14.15
CA PRO A 28 -17.58 -35.97 -13.82
C PRO A 28 -17.81 -35.56 -12.36
N ALA A 29 -18.97 -35.93 -11.79
CA ALA A 29 -19.30 -35.67 -10.39
C ALA A 29 -18.37 -36.45 -9.45
N ALA A 30 -18.18 -37.77 -9.67
CA ALA A 30 -17.30 -38.59 -8.86
C ALA A 30 -15.84 -38.12 -8.88
N ARG A 31 -15.36 -37.66 -10.02
CA ARG A 31 -14.00 -37.06 -10.14
C ARG A 31 -13.88 -35.77 -9.34
N LEU A 32 -14.92 -34.94 -9.33
CA LEU A 32 -14.93 -33.70 -8.56
C LEU A 32 -14.99 -33.97 -7.04
N ASP A 33 -15.73 -34.99 -6.63
CA ASP A 33 -15.76 -35.47 -5.23
C ASP A 33 -14.38 -35.94 -4.79
N GLU A 34 -13.73 -36.76 -5.58
CA GLU A 34 -12.35 -37.21 -5.26
C GLU A 34 -11.36 -36.03 -5.26
N ALA A 35 -11.46 -35.09 -6.19
CA ALA A 35 -10.61 -33.89 -6.21
C ALA A 35 -10.80 -33.03 -4.94
N VAL A 36 -12.01 -32.83 -4.44
CA VAL A 36 -12.27 -32.14 -3.17
C VAL A 36 -11.56 -32.85 -2.02
N LYS A 37 -11.69 -34.17 -1.90
CA LYS A 37 -11.07 -34.97 -0.86
C LYS A 37 -9.53 -34.90 -0.92
N VAL A 38 -8.96 -35.10 -2.09
CA VAL A 38 -7.51 -35.06 -2.31
C VAL A 38 -6.95 -33.68 -1.99
N ASN A 39 -7.59 -32.61 -2.47
CA ASN A 39 -7.13 -31.25 -2.18
C ASN A 39 -7.20 -30.92 -0.67
N LYS A 40 -8.21 -31.39 0.04
CA LYS A 40 -8.29 -31.25 1.50
C LYS A 40 -7.13 -31.95 2.20
N GLN A 41 -6.82 -33.17 1.80
CA GLN A 41 -5.67 -33.92 2.34
C GLN A 41 -4.35 -33.20 2.08
N ILE A 42 -4.15 -32.63 0.87
CA ILE A 42 -2.95 -31.86 0.51
C ILE A 42 -2.86 -30.60 1.38
N LEU A 43 -3.94 -29.82 1.52
CA LEU A 43 -3.94 -28.60 2.35
C LEU A 43 -3.57 -28.91 3.82
N GLU A 44 -4.08 -29.98 4.38
CA GLU A 44 -3.84 -30.41 5.77
C GLU A 44 -2.46 -31.12 5.93
N SER A 45 -1.79 -31.50 4.84
CA SER A 45 -0.53 -32.27 4.88
C SER A 45 0.70 -31.47 5.33
N ALA A 46 0.66 -30.15 5.31
CA ALA A 46 1.79 -29.29 5.73
C ALA A 46 1.73 -29.03 7.25
N PRO A 47 2.58 -29.67 8.06
CA PRO A 47 2.50 -29.58 9.52
C PRO A 47 2.78 -28.19 10.06
N ASN A 48 3.61 -27.42 9.37
CA ASN A 48 3.92 -26.03 9.69
C ASN A 48 3.06 -25.01 8.91
N GLY A 49 2.12 -25.50 8.08
CA GLY A 49 1.32 -24.65 7.19
C GLY A 49 2.03 -24.28 5.90
N TRP A 50 1.44 -23.35 5.21
CA TRP A 50 1.83 -22.85 3.89
C TRP A 50 2.11 -21.35 3.95
N SER A 51 3.09 -20.88 3.20
CA SER A 51 3.28 -19.45 2.90
C SER A 51 2.61 -19.09 1.58
N LEU A 52 2.04 -17.90 1.49
CA LEU A 52 1.33 -17.36 0.34
C LEU A 52 1.82 -15.95 0.04
N GLY A 53 2.39 -15.72 -1.14
CA GLY A 53 2.50 -14.40 -1.71
C GLY A 53 1.11 -13.98 -2.21
N TYR A 54 0.45 -13.09 -1.47
CA TYR A 54 -0.92 -12.66 -1.73
C TYR A 54 -0.92 -11.31 -2.44
N TYR A 55 -1.54 -11.24 -3.61
CA TYR A 55 -1.57 -10.03 -4.42
C TYR A 55 -3.00 -9.55 -4.63
N ALA A 56 -3.27 -8.32 -4.20
CA ALA A 56 -4.55 -7.66 -4.35
C ALA A 56 -4.68 -6.90 -5.68
N GLY A 57 -5.90 -6.50 -6.02
CA GLY A 57 -6.20 -5.73 -7.22
C GLY A 57 -6.13 -6.53 -8.53
N ARG A 58 -6.96 -6.16 -9.50
CA ARG A 58 -6.97 -6.82 -10.81
C ARG A 58 -5.60 -6.68 -11.50
N ASN A 59 -5.08 -7.77 -12.09
CA ASN A 59 -3.78 -7.80 -12.74
C ASN A 59 -2.64 -7.32 -11.83
N TYR A 60 -2.69 -7.68 -10.54
CA TYR A 60 -1.68 -7.33 -9.55
C TYR A 60 -1.49 -5.81 -9.36
N SER A 61 -2.54 -5.01 -9.60
CA SER A 61 -2.47 -3.54 -9.51
C SER A 61 -2.45 -3.01 -8.06
N GLY A 62 -2.87 -3.82 -7.12
CA GLY A 62 -2.88 -3.49 -5.69
C GLY A 62 -1.59 -3.88 -4.97
N PRO A 63 -1.58 -3.80 -3.63
CA PRO A 63 -0.45 -4.21 -2.80
C PRO A 63 -0.22 -5.72 -2.79
N GLY A 64 1.03 -6.12 -2.49
CA GLY A 64 1.35 -7.51 -2.17
C GLY A 64 1.50 -7.73 -0.67
N PHE A 65 1.05 -8.87 -0.18
CA PHE A 65 1.13 -9.26 1.23
C PHE A 65 1.73 -10.65 1.37
N THR A 66 2.22 -10.95 2.55
CA THR A 66 2.66 -12.28 2.91
C THR A 66 1.70 -12.86 3.92
N LEU A 67 1.05 -13.96 3.56
CA LEU A 67 0.20 -14.71 4.47
C LEU A 67 0.83 -16.07 4.77
N THR A 68 0.59 -16.59 5.97
CA THR A 68 0.80 -18.00 6.28
C THR A 68 -0.54 -18.64 6.64
N LEU A 69 -0.80 -19.83 6.13
CA LEU A 69 -2.07 -20.55 6.30
C LEU A 69 -1.79 -21.96 6.80
N LYS A 70 -2.35 -22.34 7.94
CA LYS A 70 -2.33 -23.72 8.47
C LYS A 70 -3.73 -24.24 8.54
N PHE A 71 -3.96 -25.39 7.94
CA PHE A 71 -5.27 -26.06 7.89
C PHE A 71 -5.28 -27.24 8.83
N LYS A 72 -6.25 -27.28 9.73
CA LYS A 72 -6.38 -28.35 10.70
C LYS A 72 -7.82 -28.45 11.20
N ASP A 73 -8.40 -29.65 11.22
CA ASP A 73 -9.72 -29.95 11.82
C ASP A 73 -10.84 -29.03 11.30
N GLY A 74 -10.84 -28.72 9.98
CA GLY A 74 -11.83 -27.84 9.34
C GLY A 74 -11.62 -26.34 9.61
N LYS A 75 -10.53 -25.97 10.27
CA LYS A 75 -10.16 -24.57 10.56
C LYS A 75 -8.91 -24.15 9.82
N ALA A 76 -8.87 -22.87 9.43
CA ALA A 76 -7.71 -22.19 8.92
C ALA A 76 -7.17 -21.21 9.99
N TYR A 77 -5.89 -21.33 10.26
CA TYR A 77 -5.10 -20.44 11.13
C TYR A 77 -4.24 -19.57 10.21
N ILE A 78 -4.58 -18.28 10.09
CA ILE A 78 -3.95 -17.38 9.13
C ILE A 78 -3.21 -16.26 9.88
N MET A 79 -1.94 -16.07 9.56
CA MET A 79 -1.16 -14.90 9.95
C MET A 79 -0.84 -14.08 8.70
N GLY A 80 -0.65 -12.79 8.86
CA GLY A 80 -0.34 -11.90 7.74
C GLY A 80 0.52 -10.73 8.16
N ASP A 81 1.37 -10.27 7.26
CA ASP A 81 2.21 -9.10 7.48
C ASP A 81 1.44 -7.76 7.39
N ASN A 82 0.12 -7.81 7.20
CA ASN A 82 -0.82 -6.71 7.42
C ASN A 82 -1.25 -6.58 8.89
N LYS A 83 -0.76 -7.46 9.78
CA LYS A 83 -1.02 -7.51 11.22
C LYS A 83 0.29 -7.60 12.00
N ASP A 84 0.18 -7.56 13.33
CA ASP A 84 1.29 -7.86 14.21
C ASP A 84 1.67 -9.35 14.14
N ALA A 85 2.94 -9.64 14.42
CA ALA A 85 3.51 -10.99 14.35
C ALA A 85 2.82 -12.06 15.20
N THR A 86 2.03 -11.65 16.18
CA THR A 86 1.30 -12.54 17.10
C THR A 86 -0.17 -12.71 16.75
N THR A 87 -0.68 -11.96 15.78
CA THR A 87 -2.09 -12.01 15.40
C THR A 87 -2.37 -13.20 14.52
N VAL A 88 -3.19 -14.12 15.01
CA VAL A 88 -3.68 -15.28 14.26
C VAL A 88 -5.17 -15.14 14.03
N GLY A 89 -5.57 -14.97 12.77
CA GLY A 89 -6.97 -15.05 12.36
C GLY A 89 -7.41 -16.52 12.27
N VAL A 90 -8.47 -16.89 12.98
CA VAL A 90 -9.01 -18.24 12.94
C VAL A 90 -10.40 -18.22 12.34
N SER A 91 -10.63 -19.05 11.33
CA SER A 91 -11.94 -19.20 10.68
C SER A 91 -12.15 -20.64 10.24
N GLU A 92 -13.36 -20.96 9.84
CA GLU A 92 -13.61 -22.17 9.08
C GLU A 92 -13.02 -22.02 7.67
N TYR A 93 -12.65 -23.12 7.05
CA TYR A 93 -12.38 -23.23 5.63
C TYR A 93 -13.15 -24.41 5.04
N ASP A 94 -13.45 -24.33 3.79
CA ASP A 94 -14.05 -25.45 3.06
C ASP A 94 -13.47 -25.54 1.65
N ILE A 95 -13.60 -26.73 1.06
CA ILE A 95 -13.32 -26.99 -0.34
C ILE A 95 -14.63 -27.37 -1.00
N VAL A 96 -15.13 -26.44 -1.80
CA VAL A 96 -16.44 -26.58 -2.44
C VAL A 96 -16.30 -26.88 -3.93
N LYS A 97 -17.36 -27.48 -4.49
CA LYS A 97 -17.52 -27.71 -5.91
C LYS A 97 -18.18 -26.49 -6.54
N ASP A 98 -17.54 -25.91 -7.54
CA ASP A 98 -18.09 -24.86 -8.38
C ASP A 98 -17.70 -25.21 -9.85
N GLN A 99 -17.20 -24.28 -10.64
CA GLN A 99 -16.56 -24.56 -11.94
C GLN A 99 -15.18 -25.21 -11.77
N GLY A 100 -15.07 -26.19 -10.87
CA GLY A 100 -13.86 -26.84 -10.41
C GLY A 100 -13.84 -26.96 -8.88
N VAL A 101 -12.66 -27.05 -8.31
CA VAL A 101 -12.45 -27.11 -6.86
C VAL A 101 -12.08 -25.71 -6.36
N VAL A 102 -12.78 -25.24 -5.34
CA VAL A 102 -12.62 -23.90 -4.77
C VAL A 102 -12.33 -23.98 -3.27
N LEU A 103 -11.21 -23.42 -2.84
CA LEU A 103 -10.92 -23.12 -1.44
C LEU A 103 -11.69 -21.85 -1.04
N THR A 104 -12.47 -21.90 0.03
CA THR A 104 -13.25 -20.79 0.55
C THR A 104 -13.10 -20.66 2.07
N PHE A 105 -13.27 -19.42 2.57
CA PHE A 105 -13.29 -19.10 3.99
C PHE A 105 -14.68 -18.56 4.35
N PRO A 106 -15.65 -19.44 4.67
CA PRO A 106 -17.06 -19.05 4.81
C PRO A 106 -17.36 -18.23 6.07
N THR A 107 -16.47 -18.28 7.08
CA THR A 107 -16.58 -17.45 8.28
C THR A 107 -15.51 -16.37 8.31
N TYR A 108 -15.81 -15.23 8.96
CA TYR A 108 -14.90 -14.08 8.98
C TYR A 108 -13.55 -14.44 9.60
N ASN A 109 -12.48 -14.07 8.88
CA ASN A 109 -11.10 -14.16 9.33
C ASN A 109 -10.48 -12.76 9.31
N SER A 110 -9.98 -12.29 10.45
CA SER A 110 -9.46 -10.94 10.65
C SER A 110 -8.22 -10.58 9.81
N VAL A 111 -7.58 -11.54 9.17
CA VAL A 111 -6.40 -11.34 8.33
C VAL A 111 -6.81 -11.24 6.86
N ILE A 112 -7.38 -12.30 6.30
CA ILE A 112 -7.66 -12.38 4.86
C ILE A 112 -8.89 -11.56 4.43
N HIS A 113 -9.96 -11.53 5.24
CA HIS A 113 -11.16 -10.77 4.90
C HIS A 113 -10.96 -9.26 4.99
N GLU A 114 -10.04 -8.78 5.84
CA GLU A 114 -9.70 -7.36 5.88
C GLU A 114 -9.12 -6.86 4.55
N LEU A 115 -8.38 -7.71 3.83
CA LEU A 115 -7.84 -7.37 2.51
C LEU A 115 -8.92 -7.26 1.43
N ALA A 116 -10.08 -7.87 1.65
CA ALA A 116 -11.22 -7.87 0.74
C ALA A 116 -12.37 -6.94 1.19
N GLY A 117 -12.43 -6.63 2.49
CA GLY A 117 -13.52 -5.89 3.12
C GLY A 117 -13.57 -4.43 2.71
N ALA A 118 -14.78 -3.91 2.47
CA ALA A 118 -15.00 -2.51 2.24
C ALA A 118 -14.62 -1.66 3.47
N SER A 119 -13.97 -0.54 3.24
CA SER A 119 -13.65 0.45 4.26
C SER A 119 -13.95 1.86 3.76
N GLN A 120 -13.93 2.86 4.66
CA GLN A 120 -14.20 4.24 4.29
C GLN A 120 -13.20 4.72 3.24
N GLY A 121 -13.69 5.18 2.09
CA GLY A 121 -12.89 5.57 0.93
C GLY A 121 -12.46 4.41 0.01
N TYR A 122 -12.68 3.15 0.41
CA TYR A 122 -12.37 1.96 -0.37
C TYR A 122 -13.58 0.99 -0.41
N PRO A 123 -14.58 1.25 -1.25
CA PRO A 123 -15.83 0.46 -1.29
C PRO A 123 -15.63 -1.00 -1.70
N GLU A 124 -14.53 -1.31 -2.38
CA GLU A 124 -14.12 -2.68 -2.75
C GLU A 124 -12.95 -3.21 -1.89
N GLY A 125 -12.65 -2.56 -0.76
CA GLY A 125 -11.48 -2.84 0.07
C GLY A 125 -10.18 -2.66 -0.70
N LEU A 126 -9.15 -3.45 -0.39
CA LEU A 126 -7.91 -3.49 -1.17
C LEU A 126 -8.04 -4.37 -2.43
N GLN A 127 -9.25 -4.80 -2.77
CA GLN A 127 -9.53 -5.71 -3.88
C GLN A 127 -8.87 -7.08 -3.69
N GLY A 128 -8.94 -7.61 -2.49
CA GLY A 128 -8.49 -8.96 -2.16
C GLY A 128 -9.53 -10.02 -2.45
N ASP A 129 -9.07 -11.26 -2.62
CA ASP A 129 -9.90 -12.48 -2.73
C ASP A 129 -9.87 -13.26 -1.41
N TYR A 130 -10.97 -13.91 -1.04
CA TYR A 130 -11.05 -14.91 0.03
C TYR A 130 -11.69 -16.22 -0.45
N GLU A 131 -11.87 -16.34 -1.76
CA GLU A 131 -12.25 -17.57 -2.46
C GLU A 131 -11.30 -17.81 -3.63
N PHE A 132 -10.80 -19.03 -3.75
CA PHE A 132 -9.73 -19.34 -4.71
C PHE A 132 -10.04 -20.65 -5.45
N ALA A 133 -10.07 -20.60 -6.78
CA ALA A 133 -10.02 -21.80 -7.58
C ALA A 133 -8.67 -22.49 -7.40
N ILE A 134 -8.66 -23.78 -7.07
CA ILE A 134 -7.44 -24.59 -7.01
C ILE A 134 -7.17 -25.08 -8.43
N LEU A 135 -6.10 -24.57 -9.04
CA LEU A 135 -5.71 -24.90 -10.41
C LEU A 135 -4.86 -26.19 -10.45
N GLU A 136 -4.01 -26.33 -9.43
CA GLU A 136 -3.11 -27.47 -9.28
C GLU A 136 -2.75 -27.62 -7.78
N ALA A 137 -2.65 -28.84 -7.29
CA ALA A 137 -2.25 -29.09 -5.92
C ALA A 137 -1.40 -30.35 -5.80
N ASN A 138 -0.29 -30.23 -5.06
CA ASN A 138 0.57 -31.34 -4.65
C ASN A 138 1.29 -30.98 -3.33
N ALA A 139 2.10 -31.89 -2.79
CA ALA A 139 2.81 -31.68 -1.54
C ALA A 139 3.87 -30.55 -1.56
N ASN A 140 4.29 -30.09 -2.75
CA ASN A 140 5.34 -29.10 -2.90
C ASN A 140 4.77 -27.69 -3.15
N PHE A 141 3.58 -27.58 -3.75
CA PHE A 141 2.91 -26.32 -3.98
C PHE A 141 1.41 -26.52 -4.26
N ILE A 142 0.64 -25.44 -4.07
CA ILE A 142 -0.75 -25.36 -4.52
C ILE A 142 -0.89 -24.05 -5.30
N ARG A 143 -1.30 -24.14 -6.56
CA ARG A 143 -1.56 -22.98 -7.41
C ARG A 143 -3.03 -22.59 -7.30
N LEU A 144 -3.25 -21.37 -6.86
CA LEU A 144 -4.56 -20.77 -6.63
C LEU A 144 -4.84 -19.67 -7.65
N ARG A 145 -6.10 -19.42 -7.93
CA ARG A 145 -6.55 -18.22 -8.66
C ARG A 145 -7.75 -17.62 -7.94
N GLY A 146 -7.65 -16.36 -7.56
CA GLY A 146 -8.73 -15.61 -6.93
C GLY A 146 -10.01 -15.64 -7.77
N LYS A 147 -11.16 -15.83 -7.14
CA LYS A 147 -12.43 -15.92 -7.88
C LYS A 147 -12.91 -14.58 -8.42
N LYS A 148 -12.73 -13.49 -7.67
CA LYS A 148 -13.18 -12.15 -8.05
C LYS A 148 -12.15 -11.43 -8.93
N TRP A 149 -10.92 -11.32 -8.45
CA TRP A 149 -9.88 -10.48 -9.09
C TRP A 149 -8.97 -11.23 -10.05
N LYS A 150 -9.02 -12.57 -10.05
CA LYS A 150 -8.36 -13.48 -11.02
C LYS A 150 -6.85 -13.55 -10.94
N ASN A 151 -6.21 -12.97 -9.92
CA ASN A 151 -4.77 -13.11 -9.72
C ASN A 151 -4.40 -14.56 -9.38
N GLU A 152 -3.31 -15.04 -9.96
CA GLU A 152 -2.73 -16.34 -9.60
C GLU A 152 -1.74 -16.17 -8.46
N MET A 153 -1.72 -17.14 -7.55
CA MET A 153 -0.91 -17.15 -6.33
C MET A 153 -0.49 -18.59 -6.04
N ILE A 154 0.61 -18.74 -5.31
CA ILE A 154 1.15 -20.07 -5.00
C ILE A 154 1.30 -20.22 -3.49
N LEU A 155 0.68 -21.26 -2.93
CA LEU A 155 0.97 -21.74 -1.59
C LEU A 155 2.23 -22.63 -1.66
N THR A 156 3.21 -22.33 -0.80
CA THR A 156 4.44 -23.10 -0.65
C THR A 156 4.54 -23.63 0.78
N PRO A 157 4.84 -24.93 1.03
CA PRO A 157 4.88 -25.47 2.38
C PRO A 157 6.01 -24.84 3.20
N ILE A 158 5.71 -24.44 4.43
CA ILE A 158 6.70 -23.93 5.37
C ILE A 158 7.51 -25.11 5.92
N LYS A 159 8.84 -25.07 5.75
CA LYS A 159 9.74 -26.14 6.16
C LYS A 159 10.67 -25.66 7.27
N ASN A 160 10.93 -26.56 8.25
CA ASN A 160 11.92 -26.37 9.31
C ASN A 160 11.71 -25.12 10.21
N GLN A 161 10.50 -24.58 10.26
CA GLN A 161 10.13 -23.44 11.10
C GLN A 161 8.59 -23.41 11.26
N THR A 162 8.10 -22.71 12.28
CA THR A 162 6.66 -22.48 12.49
C THR A 162 6.14 -21.31 11.65
N GLN A 163 4.80 -21.08 11.64
CA GLN A 163 4.22 -19.89 11.01
C GLN A 163 4.71 -18.60 11.70
N GLU A 164 4.82 -18.62 13.01
CA GLU A 164 5.27 -17.49 13.83
C GLU A 164 6.74 -17.15 13.52
N GLU A 165 7.62 -18.14 13.46
CA GLU A 165 9.03 -17.93 13.11
C GLU A 165 9.18 -17.40 11.68
N PHE A 166 8.38 -17.92 10.74
CA PHE A 166 8.35 -17.43 9.36
C PHE A 166 7.93 -15.96 9.33
N MET A 167 6.82 -15.61 9.99
CA MET A 167 6.29 -14.25 10.00
C MET A 167 7.23 -13.28 10.72
N GLN A 168 7.88 -13.70 11.80
CA GLN A 168 8.89 -12.89 12.49
C GLN A 168 10.05 -12.50 11.56
N LYS A 169 10.53 -13.43 10.72
CA LYS A 169 11.58 -13.14 9.73
C LYS A 169 11.11 -12.14 8.67
N VAL A 170 9.86 -12.30 8.18
CA VAL A 170 9.24 -11.34 7.25
C VAL A 170 9.21 -9.93 7.84
N LEU A 171 8.78 -9.81 9.10
CA LEU A 171 8.70 -8.51 9.78
C LEU A 171 10.10 -7.92 10.06
N THR A 172 11.08 -8.75 10.42
CA THR A 172 12.48 -8.32 10.59
C THR A 172 13.06 -7.74 9.29
N ILE A 173 12.80 -8.37 8.15
CA ILE A 173 13.20 -7.81 6.84
C ILE A 173 12.52 -6.47 6.61
N ARG A 174 11.21 -6.37 6.87
CA ARG A 174 10.45 -5.12 6.73
C ARG A 174 11.02 -3.99 7.61
N GLU A 175 11.40 -4.29 8.84
CA GLU A 175 12.05 -3.34 9.75
C GLU A 175 13.42 -2.89 9.24
N GLY A 176 14.14 -3.76 8.52
CA GLY A 176 15.41 -3.44 7.87
C GLY A 176 15.27 -2.47 6.69
N MET A 177 14.06 -2.34 6.12
CA MET A 177 13.74 -1.44 5.00
C MET A 177 13.44 -0.01 5.52
N THR A 178 14.48 0.68 6.00
CA THR A 178 14.35 1.97 6.71
C THR A 178 14.05 3.18 5.82
N THR A 179 14.03 3.02 4.50
CA THR A 179 13.63 4.03 3.50
C THR A 179 13.04 3.34 2.29
N ASN A 180 12.24 4.06 1.52
CA ASN A 180 11.68 3.55 0.27
C ASN A 180 12.64 3.69 -0.94
N ASN A 181 13.82 4.31 -0.77
CA ASN A 181 14.73 4.62 -1.85
C ASN A 181 15.76 3.52 -2.08
N TYR A 182 15.85 3.02 -3.31
CA TYR A 182 16.74 1.92 -3.68
C TYR A 182 17.45 2.19 -5.01
N HIS A 183 18.71 1.77 -5.10
CA HIS A 183 19.43 1.66 -6.36
C HIS A 183 19.28 0.25 -6.94
N PHE A 184 19.02 0.15 -8.23
CA PHE A 184 19.03 -1.09 -9.00
C PHE A 184 20.39 -1.23 -9.65
N ILE A 185 21.15 -2.25 -9.25
CA ILE A 185 22.56 -2.44 -9.59
C ILE A 185 22.74 -3.78 -10.28
N LEU A 186 23.27 -3.81 -11.49
CA LEU A 186 23.61 -5.02 -12.22
C LEU A 186 25.14 -5.19 -12.24
N GLY A 187 25.64 -6.18 -11.52
CA GLY A 187 27.07 -6.34 -11.32
C GLY A 187 27.68 -5.13 -10.59
N LYS A 188 28.37 -4.25 -11.32
CA LYS A 188 28.94 -3.00 -10.78
C LYS A 188 28.22 -1.73 -11.24
N ASP A 189 27.30 -1.86 -12.18
CA ASP A 189 26.64 -0.72 -12.83
C ASP A 189 25.32 -0.39 -12.16
N THR A 190 25.18 0.84 -11.70
CA THR A 190 23.88 1.36 -11.23
C THR A 190 23.01 1.67 -12.44
N LEU A 191 21.95 0.89 -12.63
CA LEU A 191 21.02 1.03 -13.74
C LEU A 191 20.05 2.19 -13.53
N SER A 192 19.54 2.34 -12.31
CA SER A 192 18.60 3.39 -11.94
C SER A 192 18.47 3.52 -10.42
N ALA A 193 17.88 4.63 -10.00
CA ALA A 193 17.19 4.73 -8.71
C ALA A 193 15.72 4.35 -8.89
N GLY A 194 15.07 3.92 -7.81
CA GLY A 194 13.66 3.59 -7.76
C GLY A 194 13.21 3.42 -6.32
N GLU A 195 12.00 2.91 -6.13
CA GLU A 195 11.40 2.73 -4.82
C GLU A 195 11.00 1.28 -4.58
N VAL A 196 11.19 0.83 -3.35
CA VAL A 196 10.50 -0.34 -2.78
C VAL A 196 9.72 0.19 -1.58
N ASN A 197 8.46 0.51 -1.82
CA ASN A 197 7.64 1.25 -0.88
C ASN A 197 6.95 0.28 0.09
N VAL A 198 7.23 0.42 1.40
CA VAL A 198 6.70 -0.48 2.44
C VAL A 198 5.22 -0.27 2.73
N ASP A 199 4.67 0.92 2.48
CA ASP A 199 3.26 1.23 2.75
C ASP A 199 2.36 0.78 1.61
N THR A 200 2.73 1.13 0.37
CA THR A 200 1.98 0.74 -0.83
C THR A 200 2.30 -0.68 -1.28
N ARG A 201 3.38 -1.29 -0.76
CA ARG A 201 3.89 -2.64 -1.11
C ARG A 201 4.10 -2.81 -2.61
N ARG A 202 4.65 -1.75 -3.20
CA ARG A 202 4.98 -1.72 -4.62
C ARG A 202 6.45 -1.35 -4.85
N LEU A 203 7.02 -1.96 -5.87
CA LEU A 203 8.33 -1.63 -6.40
C LEU A 203 8.15 -0.82 -7.67
N THR A 204 8.73 0.39 -7.71
CA THR A 204 8.73 1.24 -8.90
C THR A 204 10.15 1.56 -9.33
N ALA A 205 10.44 1.39 -10.61
CA ALA A 205 11.74 1.72 -11.20
C ALA A 205 11.62 1.95 -12.70
N LYS A 206 12.56 2.72 -13.27
CA LYS A 206 12.73 2.82 -14.72
C LYS A 206 14.10 2.26 -15.09
N ILE A 207 14.15 1.05 -15.63
CA ILE A 207 15.37 0.34 -16.00
C ILE A 207 15.43 0.20 -17.51
N ASN A 208 16.52 0.68 -18.14
CA ASN A 208 16.71 0.64 -19.60
C ASN A 208 15.48 1.20 -20.39
N ASN A 209 14.92 2.30 -19.94
CA ASN A 209 13.72 2.95 -20.47
C ASN A 209 12.40 2.17 -20.30
N VAL A 210 12.41 1.01 -19.64
CA VAL A 210 11.20 0.27 -19.28
C VAL A 210 10.78 0.68 -17.86
N SER A 211 9.52 1.13 -17.73
CA SER A 211 8.95 1.45 -16.42
C SER A 211 8.35 0.19 -15.79
N TYR A 212 8.70 -0.05 -14.55
CA TYR A 212 8.17 -1.12 -13.70
C TYR A 212 7.36 -0.49 -12.57
N ASP A 213 6.19 -1.04 -12.33
CA ASP A 213 5.34 -0.78 -11.17
C ASP A 213 4.73 -2.12 -10.76
N LEU A 214 5.41 -2.80 -9.84
CA LEU A 214 5.17 -4.20 -9.50
C LEU A 214 4.75 -4.33 -8.03
N ALA A 215 3.69 -5.10 -7.78
CA ALA A 215 3.43 -5.55 -6.43
C ALA A 215 4.54 -6.50 -5.97
N TYR A 216 4.88 -6.45 -4.69
CA TYR A 216 5.80 -7.39 -4.08
C TYR A 216 5.25 -7.92 -2.76
N ASN A 217 5.65 -9.11 -2.39
CA ASN A 217 5.51 -9.62 -1.04
C ASN A 217 6.87 -9.98 -0.46
N LEU A 218 7.03 -9.80 0.85
CA LEU A 218 8.21 -10.27 1.56
C LEU A 218 8.13 -11.80 1.77
N THR A 219 9.27 -12.44 1.92
CA THR A 219 9.38 -13.85 2.32
C THR A 219 10.22 -13.93 3.59
N ASP A 220 10.38 -15.10 4.16
CA ASP A 220 11.28 -15.32 5.30
C ASP A 220 12.77 -15.12 4.96
N THR A 221 13.10 -14.94 3.69
CA THR A 221 14.47 -14.77 3.19
C THR A 221 14.65 -13.53 2.30
N GLY A 222 13.58 -12.82 1.92
CA GLY A 222 13.71 -11.68 1.02
C GLY A 222 12.37 -11.19 0.47
N LEU A 223 12.27 -11.02 -0.86
CA LEU A 223 11.03 -10.61 -1.52
C LEU A 223 10.78 -11.35 -2.84
N ASN A 224 9.50 -11.46 -3.20
CA ASN A 224 9.05 -11.89 -4.52
C ASN A 224 8.25 -10.77 -5.20
N LEU A 225 8.42 -10.64 -6.51
CA LEU A 225 7.67 -9.71 -7.36
C LEU A 225 6.48 -10.42 -8.03
N SER A 226 5.39 -9.70 -8.23
CA SER A 226 4.21 -10.19 -8.96
C SER A 226 4.49 -10.50 -10.43
N SER A 227 5.53 -9.88 -11.00
CA SER A 227 6.04 -10.13 -12.35
C SER A 227 7.54 -9.86 -12.39
N PRO A 228 8.30 -10.51 -13.28
CA PRO A 228 9.74 -10.35 -13.30
C PRO A 228 10.19 -8.99 -13.86
N ILE A 229 11.29 -8.48 -13.32
CA ILE A 229 12.11 -7.45 -13.99
C ILE A 229 12.92 -8.14 -15.08
N LYS A 230 12.85 -7.63 -16.31
CA LYS A 230 13.55 -8.20 -17.48
C LYS A 230 14.73 -7.31 -17.85
N ILE A 231 15.93 -7.89 -17.86
CA ILE A 231 17.16 -7.22 -18.28
C ILE A 231 17.86 -8.10 -19.32
N GLY A 232 17.83 -7.68 -20.59
CA GLY A 232 18.25 -8.52 -21.70
C GLY A 232 17.38 -9.78 -21.79
N SER A 233 17.97 -10.95 -21.77
CA SER A 233 17.29 -12.25 -21.79
C SER A 233 17.01 -12.81 -20.38
N LYS A 234 17.43 -12.14 -19.32
CA LYS A 234 17.27 -12.61 -17.93
C LYS A 234 16.02 -12.02 -17.28
N GLU A 235 15.40 -12.80 -16.43
CA GLU A 235 14.22 -12.46 -15.65
C GLU A 235 14.52 -12.59 -14.15
N TYR A 236 14.13 -11.58 -13.36
CA TYR A 236 14.38 -11.49 -11.94
C TYR A 236 13.06 -11.26 -11.20
N SER A 237 12.61 -12.23 -10.41
CA SER A 237 11.32 -12.14 -9.68
C SER A 237 11.44 -12.44 -8.19
N SER A 238 12.54 -13.07 -7.76
CA SER A 238 12.76 -13.50 -6.37
C SER A 238 14.13 -13.02 -5.91
N PHE A 239 14.19 -12.41 -4.73
CA PHE A 239 15.42 -11.79 -4.21
C PHE A 239 15.63 -12.19 -2.75
N THR A 240 16.87 -12.41 -2.36
CA THR A 240 17.27 -12.69 -0.98
C THR A 240 17.73 -11.40 -0.29
N TRP A 241 17.27 -11.16 0.93
CA TRP A 241 17.68 -10.03 1.75
C TRP A 241 19.07 -10.23 2.33
N ASN A 242 19.88 -9.20 2.26
CA ASN A 242 21.19 -9.11 2.96
C ASN A 242 21.11 -7.95 3.95
N GLU A 243 21.11 -8.31 5.24
CA GLU A 243 21.01 -7.35 6.33
C GLU A 243 22.23 -6.44 6.43
N ALA A 244 23.42 -6.92 6.07
CA ALA A 244 24.67 -6.18 6.25
C ALA A 244 24.78 -4.95 5.33
N ASP A 245 24.28 -5.06 4.10
CA ASP A 245 24.30 -3.96 3.13
C ASP A 245 22.89 -3.46 2.72
N LYS A 246 21.87 -3.94 3.44
CA LYS A 246 20.48 -3.54 3.24
C LYS A 246 20.04 -3.67 1.78
N SER A 247 20.23 -4.85 1.21
CA SER A 247 19.92 -5.10 -0.20
C SER A 247 19.14 -6.39 -0.42
N PHE A 248 18.36 -6.41 -1.48
CA PHE A 248 17.72 -7.59 -2.04
C PHE A 248 18.52 -8.06 -3.25
N ASN A 249 18.98 -9.30 -3.25
CA ASN A 249 19.91 -9.83 -4.24
C ASN A 249 19.34 -11.03 -5.00
N ASN A 250 19.52 -11.03 -6.32
CA ASN A 250 19.29 -12.19 -7.18
C ASN A 250 20.48 -12.33 -8.14
N GLY A 251 21.50 -13.05 -7.70
CA GLY A 251 22.73 -13.25 -8.48
C GLY A 251 23.39 -11.92 -8.87
N GLU A 252 23.18 -11.47 -10.10
CA GLU A 252 23.80 -10.26 -10.63
C GLU A 252 23.04 -8.98 -10.33
N LEU A 253 21.69 -9.05 -10.16
CA LEU A 253 20.85 -7.90 -9.86
C LEU A 253 20.71 -7.71 -8.36
N SER A 254 21.11 -6.53 -7.89
CA SER A 254 20.95 -6.08 -6.51
C SER A 254 20.03 -4.86 -6.46
N ILE A 255 19.09 -4.88 -5.54
CA ILE A 255 18.22 -3.75 -5.20
C ILE A 255 18.69 -3.27 -3.82
N ARG A 256 19.54 -2.23 -3.79
CA ARG A 256 20.23 -1.77 -2.58
C ARG A 256 19.64 -0.49 -2.06
N LEU A 257 19.29 -0.50 -0.77
CA LEU A 257 18.82 0.69 -0.06
C LEU A 257 19.87 1.81 -0.09
N TYR A 258 19.41 3.03 -0.34
CA TYR A 258 20.24 4.22 -0.16
C TYR A 258 19.45 5.33 0.53
N ILE A 259 20.15 6.16 1.25
CA ILE A 259 19.56 7.33 1.92
C ILE A 259 19.85 8.56 1.07
N PRO A 260 18.85 9.16 0.41
CA PRO A 260 19.07 10.38 -0.38
C PRO A 260 19.43 11.57 0.53
N LYS A 261 20.15 12.55 0.00
CA LYS A 261 20.52 13.76 0.75
C LYS A 261 19.32 14.55 1.28
N SER A 262 18.18 14.42 0.63
CA SER A 262 16.90 15.01 1.06
C SER A 262 16.29 14.33 2.29
N HIS A 263 16.65 13.08 2.57
CA HIS A 263 16.17 12.36 3.75
C HIS A 263 16.83 12.93 5.01
N LYS A 264 16.03 13.45 5.92
CA LYS A 264 16.51 14.02 7.19
C LYS A 264 15.89 13.26 8.37
N SER A 265 16.69 13.03 9.42
CA SER A 265 16.19 12.44 10.67
C SER A 265 15.19 13.36 11.36
N ILE A 266 14.40 12.83 12.29
CA ILE A 266 13.49 13.63 13.10
C ILE A 266 14.25 14.73 13.90
N ASP A 267 15.47 14.45 14.36
CA ASP A 267 16.33 15.40 15.09
C ASP A 267 16.79 16.57 14.21
N PHE A 268 16.92 16.36 12.91
CA PHE A 268 17.21 17.45 11.97
C PHE A 268 16.07 18.48 11.97
N TRP A 269 14.84 18.04 12.03
CA TRP A 269 13.67 18.90 12.05
C TRP A 269 13.42 19.55 13.41
N ALA A 270 13.70 18.81 14.47
CA ALA A 270 13.43 19.22 15.87
C ALA A 270 14.40 20.28 16.40
N ASN A 271 13.98 20.92 17.50
CA ASN A 271 14.76 21.90 18.29
C ASN A 271 15.28 23.09 17.46
N LYS A 272 14.55 23.45 16.40
CA LYS A 272 14.84 24.56 15.51
C LYS A 272 13.60 25.41 15.27
N THR A 273 13.86 26.65 14.92
CA THR A 273 12.82 27.58 14.45
C THR A 273 12.91 27.70 12.95
N TRP A 274 11.81 27.46 12.28
CA TRP A 274 11.67 27.51 10.83
C TRP A 274 10.91 28.78 10.43
N ILE A 275 11.32 29.47 9.38
CA ILE A 275 10.56 30.56 8.76
C ILE A 275 9.78 29.97 7.60
N LEU A 276 8.45 30.06 7.67
CA LEU A 276 7.56 29.63 6.59
C LEU A 276 7.64 30.65 5.43
N GLN A 277 7.78 30.11 4.22
CA GLN A 277 7.74 30.87 2.97
C GLN A 277 6.34 30.74 2.40
N MET A 278 5.58 31.83 2.45
CA MET A 278 4.15 31.85 2.08
C MET A 278 3.76 33.25 1.63
N ASP A 279 2.57 33.38 1.06
CA ASP A 279 1.98 34.66 0.74
C ASP A 279 1.53 35.41 1.99
N ASN A 280 1.50 36.74 1.90
CA ASN A 280 0.92 37.53 2.94
C ASN A 280 -0.62 37.32 2.99
N PRO A 281 -1.21 37.29 4.19
CA PRO A 281 -2.67 37.31 4.32
C PRO A 281 -3.29 38.55 3.63
N PRO A 282 -4.53 38.46 3.14
CA PRO A 282 -5.26 39.59 2.57
C PRO A 282 -5.24 40.81 3.51
N GLY A 283 -4.92 41.97 2.96
CA GLY A 283 -4.86 43.25 3.70
C GLY A 283 -3.54 43.52 4.44
N VAL A 284 -2.62 42.56 4.51
CA VAL A 284 -1.29 42.74 5.14
C VAL A 284 -0.29 43.25 4.11
N ARG A 285 0.06 44.53 4.19
CA ARG A 285 1.00 45.18 3.23
C ARG A 285 2.47 44.94 3.53
N LYS A 286 2.83 44.77 4.81
CA LYS A 286 4.20 44.48 5.23
C LYS A 286 4.46 42.99 5.18
N ARG A 287 5.64 42.59 4.67
CA ARG A 287 6.02 41.18 4.65
C ARG A 287 5.92 40.55 6.05
N LEU A 288 5.05 39.56 6.17
CA LEU A 288 4.85 38.81 7.40
C LEU A 288 5.95 37.76 7.56
N VAL A 289 6.52 37.67 8.77
CA VAL A 289 7.42 36.58 9.13
C VAL A 289 6.66 35.61 10.03
N THR A 290 6.27 34.48 9.46
CA THR A 290 5.63 33.39 10.20
C THR A 290 6.69 32.37 10.57
N THR A 291 6.78 31.98 11.83
CA THR A 291 7.74 31.00 12.30
C THR A 291 7.07 29.79 12.92
N LEU A 292 7.71 28.64 12.77
CA LEU A 292 7.32 27.37 13.37
C LEU A 292 8.51 26.81 14.15
N HIS A 293 8.43 26.78 15.47
CA HIS A 293 9.43 26.11 16.31
C HIS A 293 8.99 24.68 16.52
N LEU A 294 9.85 23.72 16.18
CA LEU A 294 9.55 22.28 16.26
C LEU A 294 10.26 21.62 17.44
N THR A 295 9.58 20.71 18.11
CA THR A 295 10.14 19.91 19.22
C THR A 295 9.76 18.44 18.99
N ALA A 296 10.72 17.54 19.15
CA ALA A 296 10.45 16.11 19.04
C ALA A 296 9.64 15.61 20.25
N LYS A 297 8.64 14.78 20.00
CA LYS A 297 7.89 14.09 21.04
C LYS A 297 8.59 12.77 21.37
N PRO A 298 9.10 12.57 22.61
CA PRO A 298 9.82 11.36 22.95
C PRO A 298 9.03 10.08 22.66
N GLY A 299 9.69 9.10 22.07
CA GLY A 299 9.11 7.78 21.79
C GLY A 299 8.06 7.75 20.68
N SER A 300 7.97 8.78 19.84
CA SER A 300 7.05 8.80 18.70
C SER A 300 7.67 9.42 17.44
N ASN A 301 7.13 9.07 16.28
CA ASN A 301 7.45 9.71 15.01
C ASN A 301 6.60 10.98 14.80
N THR A 302 6.51 11.84 15.83
CA THR A 302 5.69 13.05 15.78
C THR A 302 6.45 14.19 16.41
N LEU A 303 6.37 15.36 15.80
CA LEU A 303 6.84 16.62 16.35
C LEU A 303 5.66 17.41 16.90
N GLU A 304 5.91 18.25 17.89
CA GLU A 304 5.02 19.34 18.30
C GLU A 304 5.58 20.66 17.77
N GLY A 305 4.71 21.62 17.51
CA GLY A 305 5.10 22.91 16.97
C GLY A 305 4.55 24.09 17.77
N GLU A 306 5.34 25.17 17.91
CA GLU A 306 4.86 26.49 18.29
C GLU A 306 4.88 27.38 17.03
N LEU A 307 3.70 27.64 16.47
CA LEU A 307 3.51 28.54 15.33
C LEU A 307 3.38 29.98 15.85
N THR A 308 4.24 30.90 15.37
CA THR A 308 4.07 32.33 15.58
C THR A 308 3.52 32.98 14.31
N PHE A 309 2.30 33.50 14.38
CA PHE A 309 1.59 34.15 13.29
C PHE A 309 0.98 35.47 13.78
N LEU A 310 1.30 36.60 13.13
CA LEU A 310 0.87 37.95 13.54
C LEU A 310 1.15 38.22 15.03
N ASP A 311 2.38 37.93 15.47
CA ASP A 311 2.87 38.09 16.86
C ASP A 311 2.09 37.29 17.92
N LYS A 312 1.25 36.35 17.51
CA LYS A 312 0.54 35.41 18.38
C LYS A 312 1.11 34.00 18.23
N LYS A 313 1.16 33.30 19.35
CA LYS A 313 1.65 31.93 19.41
C LYS A 313 0.51 30.93 19.46
N TYR A 314 0.65 29.84 18.71
CA TYR A 314 -0.33 28.77 18.60
C TYR A 314 0.38 27.44 18.75
N LYS A 315 -0.13 26.56 19.59
CA LYS A 315 0.44 25.22 19.80
C LYS A 315 -0.12 24.25 18.77
N ILE A 316 0.73 23.75 17.86
CA ILE A 316 0.42 22.67 16.92
C ILE A 316 0.76 21.34 17.59
N GLY A 317 -0.26 20.51 17.88
CA GLY A 317 -0.09 19.31 18.72
C GLY A 317 0.52 18.11 17.99
N ALA A 318 0.34 18.03 16.67
CA ALA A 318 0.83 16.90 15.90
C ALA A 318 1.39 17.33 14.54
N ILE A 319 2.65 17.05 14.31
CA ILE A 319 3.34 17.20 13.02
C ILE A 319 4.02 15.86 12.75
N PRO A 320 3.37 14.97 11.98
CA PRO A 320 3.90 13.66 11.66
C PRO A 320 5.27 13.73 10.96
N TYR A 321 6.18 12.87 11.38
CA TYR A 321 7.44 12.59 10.71
C TYR A 321 7.35 11.21 10.07
N ASP A 322 7.72 11.13 8.80
CA ASP A 322 7.81 9.87 8.06
C ASP A 322 9.27 9.40 8.02
N PRO A 323 9.62 8.33 8.77
CA PRO A 323 10.99 7.82 8.79
C PRO A 323 11.43 7.19 7.47
N SER A 324 10.49 6.77 6.60
CA SER A 324 10.81 6.15 5.31
C SER A 324 11.29 7.18 4.27
N THR A 325 10.78 8.41 4.35
CA THR A 325 11.12 9.51 3.42
C THR A 325 11.96 10.61 4.08
N GLY A 326 12.02 10.65 5.42
CA GLY A 326 12.72 11.69 6.18
C GLY A 326 12.01 13.05 6.12
N THR A 327 10.69 13.05 5.93
CA THR A 327 9.86 14.26 5.75
C THR A 327 8.98 14.52 6.96
N ILE A 328 8.47 15.75 7.07
CA ILE A 328 7.44 16.11 8.05
C ILE A 328 6.20 16.65 7.32
N SER A 329 5.04 16.57 7.97
CA SER A 329 3.78 17.04 7.37
C SER A 329 2.98 17.92 8.32
N LEU A 330 2.46 19.04 7.82
CA LEU A 330 1.34 19.73 8.47
C LEU A 330 0.03 19.06 8.07
N ILE A 331 -0.82 18.84 9.08
CA ILE A 331 -2.13 18.20 8.94
C ILE A 331 -3.22 19.04 9.58
N GLY A 332 -4.47 18.81 9.21
CA GLY A 332 -5.63 19.39 9.87
C GLY A 332 -5.77 18.89 11.30
N GLN A 333 -5.95 19.81 12.26
CA GLN A 333 -6.04 19.46 13.68
C GLN A 333 -6.69 20.55 14.52
N PRO A 334 -7.25 20.25 15.70
CA PRO A 334 -7.65 21.26 16.65
C PRO A 334 -6.43 21.92 17.30
N ILE A 335 -6.48 23.25 17.47
CA ILE A 335 -5.49 24.04 18.23
C ILE A 335 -6.19 24.57 19.48
N PRO A 336 -5.73 24.18 20.68
CA PRO A 336 -6.22 24.77 21.93
C PRO A 336 -5.93 26.27 21.99
N ASP A 337 -6.96 27.08 22.28
CA ASP A 337 -6.81 28.52 22.42
C ASP A 337 -7.83 29.05 23.44
N ALA A 338 -7.37 29.54 24.56
CA ALA A 338 -8.22 30.00 25.68
C ALA A 338 -9.15 31.18 25.32
N ARG A 339 -8.90 31.84 24.20
CA ARG A 339 -9.78 32.95 23.71
C ARG A 339 -11.10 32.44 23.11
N TYR A 340 -11.18 31.15 22.79
CA TYR A 340 -12.32 30.54 22.11
C TYR A 340 -12.74 29.26 22.83
N ALA A 341 -14.05 29.12 23.11
CA ALA A 341 -14.56 28.02 23.94
C ALA A 341 -14.17 26.61 23.43
N ASN A 342 -14.10 26.41 22.11
CA ASN A 342 -13.69 25.17 21.49
C ASN A 342 -12.38 25.32 20.66
N GLY A 343 -11.57 26.35 20.99
CA GLY A 343 -10.28 26.58 20.33
C GLY A 343 -10.39 26.99 18.86
N ILE A 344 -9.40 26.58 18.07
CA ILE A 344 -9.27 26.88 16.65
C ILE A 344 -9.22 25.56 15.89
N ALA A 345 -10.06 25.41 14.84
CA ALA A 345 -9.90 24.35 13.88
C ALA A 345 -8.87 24.77 12.83
N PHE A 346 -7.72 24.09 12.80
CA PHE A 346 -6.65 24.27 11.81
C PHE A 346 -6.96 23.38 10.61
N ILE A 347 -7.43 23.98 9.52
CA ILE A 347 -8.05 23.28 8.39
C ILE A 347 -7.18 23.44 7.15
N PRO A 348 -6.84 22.37 6.42
CA PRO A 348 -6.15 22.48 5.16
C PRO A 348 -7.01 23.19 4.11
N VAL A 349 -6.37 24.00 3.26
CA VAL A 349 -7.00 24.66 2.12
C VAL A 349 -6.34 24.24 0.82
N GLY A 350 -7.14 24.02 -0.20
CA GLY A 350 -6.71 23.64 -1.55
C GLY A 350 -7.12 24.66 -2.60
N GLU A 351 -6.50 24.57 -3.79
CA GLU A 351 -6.95 25.29 -4.97
C GLU A 351 -8.11 24.54 -5.62
N GLY A 352 -9.31 25.15 -5.55
CA GLY A 352 -10.50 24.73 -6.29
C GLY A 352 -11.02 25.92 -7.10
N GLN A 353 -11.15 25.81 -8.41
CA GLN A 353 -11.79 26.77 -9.34
C GLN A 353 -11.60 28.27 -9.01
N GLY A 354 -10.37 28.69 -8.67
CA GLY A 354 -10.02 30.10 -8.49
C GLY A 354 -10.26 30.70 -7.11
N SER A 355 -10.67 29.93 -6.11
CA SER A 355 -10.80 30.37 -4.71
C SER A 355 -10.32 29.30 -3.75
N PRO A 356 -9.69 29.68 -2.60
CA PRO A 356 -9.35 28.73 -1.55
C PRO A 356 -10.60 27.96 -1.10
N THR A 357 -10.57 26.65 -1.23
CA THR A 357 -11.64 25.77 -0.76
C THR A 357 -11.19 25.12 0.54
N LEU A 358 -12.04 25.15 1.57
CA LEU A 358 -11.80 24.41 2.81
C LEU A 358 -11.98 22.92 2.52
N LEU A 359 -10.91 22.15 2.71
CA LEU A 359 -10.92 20.70 2.54
C LEU A 359 -11.40 20.01 3.82
N ASP A 360 -12.01 18.83 3.70
CA ASP A 360 -12.50 18.12 4.88
C ASP A 360 -11.35 17.81 5.85
N LYS A 361 -11.50 18.27 7.10
CA LYS A 361 -10.51 18.09 8.18
C LYS A 361 -10.32 16.64 8.63
N GLN A 362 -11.26 15.76 8.28
CA GLN A 362 -11.25 14.35 8.73
C GLN A 362 -10.55 13.40 7.75
N ALA A 363 -10.18 13.86 6.56
CA ALA A 363 -9.42 13.03 5.64
C ALA A 363 -7.95 13.06 6.00
N ASP A 364 -7.41 11.95 6.54
CA ASP A 364 -5.99 11.78 6.92
C ASP A 364 -5.01 12.06 5.77
N ASN A 365 -5.52 12.19 4.55
CA ASN A 365 -4.74 12.43 3.35
C ASN A 365 -4.53 13.92 3.02
N HIS A 366 -5.20 14.85 3.68
CA HIS A 366 -5.08 16.30 3.43
C HIS A 366 -3.88 16.87 4.18
N ARG A 367 -2.69 16.77 3.60
CA ARG A 367 -1.44 17.20 4.22
C ARG A 367 -0.58 18.07 3.32
N LEU A 368 0.26 18.89 3.93
CA LEU A 368 1.35 19.61 3.29
C LEU A 368 2.67 19.03 3.80
N THR A 369 3.39 18.33 2.94
CA THR A 369 4.64 17.63 3.27
C THR A 369 5.84 18.49 2.96
N PHE A 370 6.79 18.56 3.86
CA PHE A 370 8.05 19.28 3.71
C PHE A 370 9.19 18.29 3.49
N THR A 371 9.84 18.41 2.34
CA THR A 371 11.02 17.64 1.96
C THR A 371 12.24 18.56 1.92
N TRP A 372 13.36 18.16 2.52
CA TRP A 372 14.58 18.96 2.48
C TRP A 372 15.18 18.98 1.08
N ASN A 373 15.47 20.17 0.57
CA ASN A 373 16.23 20.39 -0.66
C ASN A 373 17.64 20.89 -0.28
N GLU A 374 18.63 20.04 -0.52
CA GLU A 374 20.02 20.33 -0.17
C GLU A 374 20.61 21.47 -0.99
N GLU A 375 20.26 21.57 -2.27
CA GLU A 375 20.77 22.60 -3.19
C GLU A 375 20.22 23.98 -2.85
N GLU A 376 18.95 24.05 -2.48
CA GLU A 376 18.30 25.30 -2.10
C GLU A 376 18.47 25.65 -0.61
N ASN A 377 19.04 24.74 0.18
CA ASN A 377 19.19 24.85 1.63
C ASN A 377 17.87 25.26 2.33
N ARG A 378 16.77 24.62 1.93
CA ARG A 378 15.43 24.84 2.49
C ARG A 378 14.59 23.58 2.37
N ALA A 379 13.53 23.51 3.13
CA ALA A 379 12.49 22.52 2.93
C ALA A 379 11.46 23.03 1.91
N VAL A 380 11.13 22.21 0.92
CA VAL A 380 10.12 22.48 -0.11
C VAL A 380 8.81 21.85 0.31
N ALA A 381 7.73 22.61 0.19
CA ALA A 381 6.39 22.11 0.52
C ALA A 381 5.74 21.48 -0.72
N THR A 382 5.12 20.32 -0.51
CA THR A 382 4.30 19.63 -1.52
C THR A 382 2.97 19.24 -0.88
N GLY A 383 1.87 19.72 -1.48
CA GLY A 383 0.53 19.38 -1.02
C GLY A 383 0.04 18.06 -1.60
N THR A 384 -0.82 17.36 -0.86
CA THR A 384 -1.54 16.21 -1.39
C THR A 384 -2.48 16.68 -2.50
N GLN A 385 -2.40 16.03 -3.64
CA GLN A 385 -3.31 16.25 -4.76
C GLN A 385 -4.56 15.39 -4.57
N LEU A 386 -5.71 16.02 -4.60
CA LEU A 386 -7.03 15.41 -4.43
C LEU A 386 -7.90 15.71 -5.64
N SER A 387 -9.06 15.07 -5.73
CA SER A 387 -10.03 15.33 -6.80
C SER A 387 -10.59 16.75 -6.81
N ASP A 388 -10.60 17.40 -5.64
CA ASP A 388 -11.13 18.74 -5.38
C ASP A 388 -10.05 19.83 -5.23
N GLY A 389 -8.78 19.49 -5.42
CA GLY A 389 -7.65 20.44 -5.42
C GLY A 389 -6.38 19.92 -4.72
N THR A 390 -5.34 20.72 -4.78
CA THR A 390 -4.06 20.44 -4.12
C THR A 390 -3.95 21.24 -2.83
N VAL A 391 -3.59 20.61 -1.71
CA VAL A 391 -3.35 21.31 -0.43
C VAL A 391 -2.18 22.27 -0.63
N TYR A 392 -2.37 23.56 -0.36
CA TYR A 392 -1.32 24.57 -0.46
C TYR A 392 -1.22 25.48 0.77
N GLY A 393 -2.05 25.28 1.78
CA GLY A 393 -2.02 26.10 2.98
C GLY A 393 -2.95 25.62 4.07
N PHE A 394 -3.11 26.45 5.10
CA PHE A 394 -3.98 26.21 6.24
C PHE A 394 -4.67 27.49 6.72
N VAL A 395 -5.90 27.33 7.14
CA VAL A 395 -6.71 28.39 7.78
C VAL A 395 -7.13 27.90 9.16
N GLY A 396 -6.94 28.73 10.17
CA GLY A 396 -7.44 28.48 11.53
C GLY A 396 -8.78 29.21 11.73
N ILE A 397 -9.85 28.49 11.93
CA ILE A 397 -11.19 29.04 12.21
C ILE A 397 -11.48 28.93 13.71
N ALA A 398 -11.86 30.04 14.33
CA ALA A 398 -12.23 30.10 15.75
C ALA A 398 -13.62 29.49 16.00
N PHE A 399 -13.74 28.65 17.02
CA PHE A 399 -14.99 27.96 17.38
C PHE A 399 -15.45 28.34 18.80
N GLY A 400 -16.74 28.73 18.88
CA GLY A 400 -17.50 28.90 20.12
C GLY A 400 -18.25 27.61 20.48
N GLN A 401 -19.10 27.69 21.51
CA GLN A 401 -19.93 26.55 21.95
C GLN A 401 -20.88 26.04 20.87
N ASN A 402 -21.38 26.91 20.02
CA ASN A 402 -22.42 26.62 19.03
C ASN A 402 -21.91 26.60 17.57
N GLY A 403 -20.59 26.50 17.37
CA GLY A 403 -20.01 26.46 16.01
C GLY A 403 -18.99 27.58 15.75
N PRO A 404 -18.67 27.87 14.46
CA PRO A 404 -17.74 28.92 14.10
C PRO A 404 -18.17 30.29 14.63
N ILE A 405 -17.22 31.06 15.16
CA ILE A 405 -17.45 32.43 15.58
C ILE A 405 -17.42 33.32 14.32
N MET A 406 -18.50 34.11 14.11
CA MET A 406 -18.64 34.96 12.95
C MET A 406 -18.28 36.41 13.28
N ASP A 407 -17.74 37.14 12.32
CA ASP A 407 -17.53 38.58 12.39
C ASP A 407 -18.82 39.38 12.08
N SER A 408 -18.73 40.72 12.10
CA SER A 408 -19.85 41.63 11.78
C SER A 408 -20.38 41.51 10.34
N HIS A 409 -19.63 40.81 9.45
CA HIS A 409 -20.01 40.61 8.05
C HIS A 409 -20.44 39.15 7.80
N ASN A 410 -20.75 38.40 8.88
CA ASN A 410 -21.14 36.99 8.84
C ASN A 410 -20.08 36.07 8.19
N LYS A 411 -18.79 36.38 8.41
CA LYS A 411 -17.67 35.55 7.98
C LYS A 411 -16.99 34.90 9.20
N PRO A 412 -16.53 33.63 9.10
CA PRO A 412 -15.80 33.00 10.19
C PRO A 412 -14.55 33.79 10.59
N ILE A 413 -14.35 34.01 11.90
CA ILE A 413 -13.14 34.61 12.40
C ILE A 413 -11.98 33.62 12.18
N SER A 414 -10.99 34.05 11.41
CA SER A 414 -9.82 33.25 11.02
C SER A 414 -8.53 33.85 11.60
N PRO A 415 -8.17 33.48 12.86
CA PRO A 415 -6.96 34.02 13.50
C PRO A 415 -5.64 33.53 12.89
N ILE A 416 -5.68 32.48 12.07
CA ILE A 416 -4.57 31.98 11.26
C ILE A 416 -4.99 31.92 9.80
N TYR A 417 -4.17 32.48 8.91
CA TYR A 417 -4.41 32.44 7.47
C TYR A 417 -3.08 32.30 6.72
N MET A 418 -2.76 31.07 6.34
CA MET A 418 -1.51 30.71 5.68
C MET A 418 -1.82 30.04 4.34
N THR A 419 -1.55 30.73 3.25
CA THR A 419 -1.80 30.24 1.90
C THR A 419 -0.53 30.28 1.07
N ASN A 420 -0.50 29.48 0.02
CA ASN A 420 0.63 29.34 -0.90
C ASN A 420 1.95 29.10 -0.13
N ILE A 421 1.92 28.11 0.77
CA ILE A 421 3.13 27.73 1.51
C ILE A 421 4.06 26.96 0.56
N GLN A 422 5.15 27.59 0.16
CA GLN A 422 6.14 27.04 -0.77
C GLN A 422 7.22 26.24 -0.08
N GLY A 423 7.42 26.44 1.21
CA GLY A 423 8.43 25.75 1.99
C GLY A 423 8.77 26.46 3.28
N MET A 424 9.88 26.06 3.88
CA MET A 424 10.42 26.71 5.07
C MET A 424 11.94 26.64 5.11
N LYS A 425 12.56 27.60 5.76
CA LYS A 425 14.02 27.65 5.98
C LYS A 425 14.36 27.87 7.45
N ILE A 426 15.53 27.44 7.84
CA ILE A 426 16.03 27.65 9.22
C ILE A 426 16.17 29.17 9.47
N LYS A 427 15.70 29.62 10.62
CA LYS A 427 15.76 31.00 11.04
C LYS A 427 17.19 31.44 11.35
#